data_4dd0e5d7ffac39308ec7a7ad64fde517
#
_entry.id   4dd0e5d7ffac39308ec7a7ad64fde517
#
_cell.length_a   1.000
_cell.length_b   1.000
_cell.length_c   1.000
_cell.angle_alpha   90.00
_cell.angle_beta   90.00
_cell.angle_gamma   90.00
#
_symmetry.space_group_name_H-M   'P 1'
#
loop_
_entity.id
_entity.type
_entity.pdbx_description
1 polymer ?
#
loop_
_entity_poly.entity_id
_entity_poly.type
_entity_poly.pdbx_seq_one_letter_code
_entity_poly.pdbx_strand_id
1 'polypeptide(L)'
;LNENVKTQVCIIGGGITGIATALYLSEEGYKVTILEKESLGGKVTGHTTGKITAQHGLIYHYLCDKYGIEFARKYYEANTKAISDIEYYINKYNIECDFEHKDNYIYTLDKEEILKIEEEEKALKHMGIKTETTKKVNLPFKIELAIKLDNQAQFNSIKYIDGITNILLKNGVKIYTN
;
A
#
# COMPACT_ATOMS: atom_id res chain seq x y z
N LEU A 1 -30.60 -5.79 -1.55
CA LEU A 1 -30.88 -6.30 -0.19
C LEU A 1 -32.40 -6.32 0.04
N ASN A 2 -32.96 -7.50 0.23
CA ASN A 2 -34.39 -7.66 0.50
C ASN A 2 -34.67 -7.89 2.01
N GLU A 3 -33.69 -7.67 2.87
CA GLU A 3 -33.79 -7.88 4.31
C GLU A 3 -33.09 -6.77 5.12
N ASN A 4 -33.55 -6.50 6.32
CA ASN A 4 -32.88 -5.61 7.26
C ASN A 4 -31.74 -6.36 7.95
N VAL A 5 -30.51 -5.91 7.74
CA VAL A 5 -29.31 -6.47 8.36
C VAL A 5 -28.87 -5.59 9.52
N LYS A 6 -28.71 -6.19 10.70
CA LYS A 6 -28.10 -5.51 11.86
C LYS A 6 -26.62 -5.84 11.93
N THR A 7 -25.78 -4.84 11.99
CA THR A 7 -24.33 -4.94 12.10
C THR A 7 -23.78 -3.90 13.07
N GLN A 8 -22.59 -4.10 13.63
CA GLN A 8 -21.93 -3.10 14.46
C GLN A 8 -21.17 -2.09 13.59
N VAL A 9 -20.58 -2.58 12.47
CA VAL A 9 -19.86 -1.75 11.53
C VAL A 9 -20.32 -2.05 10.10
N CYS A 10 -20.69 -1.02 9.37
CA CYS A 10 -21.01 -1.09 7.96
C CYS A 10 -19.91 -0.37 7.15
N ILE A 11 -19.23 -1.10 6.27
CA ILE A 11 -18.17 -0.58 5.40
C ILE A 11 -18.76 -0.40 4.00
N ILE A 12 -18.62 0.82 3.44
CA ILE A 12 -19.06 1.14 2.09
C ILE A 12 -17.84 1.14 1.17
N GLY A 13 -17.79 0.18 0.26
CA GLY A 13 -16.71 -0.05 -0.69
C GLY A 13 -15.90 -1.30 -0.37
N GLY A 14 -15.80 -2.20 -1.37
CA GLY A 14 -15.06 -3.47 -1.33
C GLY A 14 -13.69 -3.42 -2.00
N GLY A 15 -13.04 -2.25 -1.98
CA GLY A 15 -11.64 -2.10 -2.39
C GLY A 15 -10.67 -2.53 -1.30
N ILE A 16 -9.36 -2.44 -1.55
CA ILE A 16 -8.32 -2.88 -0.62
C ILE A 16 -8.47 -2.27 0.79
N THR A 17 -8.83 -0.99 0.88
CA THR A 17 -9.02 -0.30 2.16
C THR A 17 -10.22 -0.87 2.94
N GLY A 18 -11.36 -1.06 2.28
CA GLY A 18 -12.55 -1.60 2.93
C GLY A 18 -12.37 -3.03 3.40
N ILE A 19 -11.73 -3.85 2.58
CA ILE A 19 -11.42 -5.26 2.89
C ILE A 19 -10.41 -5.37 4.03
N ALA A 20 -9.34 -4.57 4.01
CA ALA A 20 -8.38 -4.54 5.11
C ALA A 20 -9.02 -4.07 6.42
N THR A 21 -9.84 -3.01 6.39
CA THR A 21 -10.59 -2.54 7.57
C THR A 21 -11.51 -3.63 8.11
N ALA A 22 -12.22 -4.35 7.24
CA ALA A 22 -13.08 -5.46 7.63
C ALA A 22 -12.30 -6.59 8.29
N LEU A 23 -11.10 -6.89 7.78
CA LEU A 23 -10.24 -7.93 8.35
C LEU A 23 -9.84 -7.59 9.79
N TYR A 24 -9.27 -6.40 10.01
CA TYR A 24 -8.88 -5.96 11.35
C TYR A 24 -10.06 -6.00 12.33
N LEU A 25 -11.21 -5.46 11.93
CA LEU A 25 -12.39 -5.41 12.79
C LEU A 25 -12.98 -6.79 13.06
N SER A 26 -12.98 -7.68 12.08
CA SER A 26 -13.49 -9.04 12.26
C SER A 26 -12.60 -9.88 13.18
N GLU A 27 -11.28 -9.67 13.17
CA GLU A 27 -10.35 -10.30 14.09
C GLU A 27 -10.54 -9.83 15.54
N GLU A 28 -10.93 -8.57 15.72
CA GLU A 28 -11.31 -7.99 17.02
C GLU A 28 -12.73 -8.39 17.47
N GLY A 29 -13.42 -9.24 16.70
CA GLY A 29 -14.73 -9.79 17.05
C GLY A 29 -15.92 -8.90 16.72
N TYR A 30 -15.72 -7.81 15.96
CA TYR A 30 -16.83 -6.97 15.53
C TYR A 30 -17.68 -7.66 14.44
N LYS A 31 -19.00 -7.47 14.52
CA LYS A 31 -19.91 -7.84 13.43
C LYS A 31 -19.80 -6.81 12.30
N VAL A 32 -19.18 -7.21 11.20
CA VAL A 32 -18.91 -6.33 10.06
C VAL A 32 -19.77 -6.71 8.87
N THR A 33 -20.23 -5.71 8.13
CA THR A 33 -20.90 -5.87 6.84
C THR A 33 -20.24 -4.96 5.82
N ILE A 34 -19.93 -5.48 4.64
CA ILE A 34 -19.40 -4.71 3.50
C ILE A 34 -20.52 -4.56 2.47
N LEU A 35 -20.69 -3.32 1.98
CA LEU A 35 -21.55 -2.99 0.84
C LEU A 35 -20.67 -2.52 -0.31
N GLU A 36 -20.67 -3.25 -1.42
CA GLU A 36 -19.94 -2.89 -2.64
C GLU A 36 -20.93 -2.73 -3.79
N LYS A 37 -20.77 -1.62 -4.53
CA LYS A 37 -21.68 -1.30 -5.64
C LYS A 37 -21.49 -2.21 -6.85
N GLU A 38 -20.30 -2.73 -7.03
CA GLU A 38 -19.93 -3.53 -8.21
C GLU A 38 -19.30 -4.87 -7.76
N SER A 39 -18.07 -5.14 -8.14
CA SER A 39 -17.31 -6.31 -7.70
C SER A 39 -16.22 -5.93 -6.71
N LEU A 40 -15.87 -6.83 -5.81
CA LEU A 40 -14.75 -6.63 -4.89
C LEU A 40 -13.46 -6.39 -5.67
N GLY A 41 -12.72 -5.35 -5.31
CA GLY A 41 -11.47 -4.99 -5.99
C GLY A 41 -11.61 -4.56 -7.45
N GLY A 42 -12.81 -4.47 -8.00
CA GLY A 42 -13.05 -4.31 -9.44
C GLY A 42 -12.66 -2.95 -10.03
N LYS A 43 -12.40 -1.94 -9.22
CA LYS A 43 -11.98 -0.60 -9.68
C LYS A 43 -10.47 -0.40 -9.58
N VAL A 44 -10.04 0.61 -8.83
CA VAL A 44 -8.62 1.00 -8.71
C VAL A 44 -7.74 -0.18 -8.28
N THR A 45 -8.20 -0.98 -7.35
CA THR A 45 -7.41 -2.11 -6.83
C THR A 45 -7.17 -3.19 -7.89
N GLY A 46 -8.12 -3.43 -8.77
CA GLY A 46 -7.97 -4.40 -9.88
C GLY A 46 -7.10 -3.90 -11.04
N HIS A 47 -6.84 -2.60 -11.10
CA HIS A 47 -6.06 -1.96 -12.17
C HIS A 47 -4.74 -1.36 -11.67
N THR A 48 -4.29 -1.73 -10.47
CA THR A 48 -2.99 -1.29 -9.93
C THR A 48 -1.84 -2.14 -10.46
N THR A 49 -0.64 -1.57 -10.49
CA THR A 49 0.60 -2.31 -10.79
C THR A 49 1.03 -3.25 -9.67
N GLY A 50 0.31 -3.29 -8.54
CA GLY A 50 0.61 -4.16 -7.41
C GLY A 50 1.83 -3.74 -6.58
N LYS A 51 2.36 -2.56 -6.81
CA LYS A 51 3.48 -2.03 -6.02
C LYS A 51 3.00 -1.63 -4.62
N ILE A 52 3.72 -2.09 -3.60
CA ILE A 52 3.51 -1.75 -2.19
C ILE A 52 4.77 -1.04 -1.71
N THR A 53 4.68 0.24 -1.42
CA THR A 53 5.85 1.05 -1.08
C THR A 53 5.50 2.16 -0.09
N ALA A 54 6.46 2.55 0.74
CA ALA A 54 6.39 3.76 1.54
C ALA A 54 6.82 5.01 0.74
N GLN A 55 7.32 4.84 -0.49
CA GLN A 55 7.80 5.95 -1.33
C GLN A 55 6.80 6.23 -2.47
N HIS A 56 5.91 7.18 -2.24
CA HIS A 56 4.84 7.58 -3.17
C HIS A 56 5.24 8.83 -3.99
N GLY A 57 6.19 8.71 -4.88
CA GLY A 57 6.81 9.85 -5.57
C GLY A 57 7.76 10.63 -4.65
N LEU A 58 8.11 11.85 -5.04
CA LEU A 58 8.99 12.74 -4.27
C LEU A 58 8.16 13.53 -3.24
N ILE A 59 7.68 12.86 -2.19
CA ILE A 59 6.72 13.43 -1.24
C ILE A 59 7.36 13.88 0.08
N TYR A 60 8.48 13.29 0.48
CA TYR A 60 9.04 13.52 1.83
C TYR A 60 9.65 14.89 1.99
N HIS A 61 10.30 15.41 0.95
CA HIS A 61 10.74 16.81 0.94
C HIS A 61 9.56 17.76 1.22
N TYR A 62 8.47 17.61 0.46
CA TYR A 62 7.25 18.39 0.66
C TYR A 62 6.63 18.23 2.06
N LEU A 63 6.57 17.00 2.58
CA LEU A 63 6.00 16.76 3.91
C LEU A 63 6.85 17.39 5.01
N CYS A 64 8.19 17.32 4.89
CA CYS A 64 9.10 17.96 5.84
C CYS A 64 8.92 19.47 5.85
N ASP A 65 8.85 20.09 4.67
CA ASP A 65 8.72 21.55 4.55
C ASP A 65 7.38 22.05 5.06
N LYS A 66 6.30 21.35 4.72
CA LYS A 66 4.95 21.82 5.01
C LYS A 66 4.46 21.47 6.40
N TYR A 67 4.80 20.30 6.91
CA TYR A 67 4.24 19.73 8.15
C TYR A 67 5.31 19.39 9.20
N GLY A 68 6.59 19.56 8.86
CA GLY A 68 7.72 19.24 9.72
C GLY A 68 8.14 17.78 9.68
N ILE A 69 9.38 17.56 10.12
CA ILE A 69 10.07 16.25 10.03
C ILE A 69 9.36 15.13 10.81
N GLU A 70 8.77 15.45 11.97
CA GLU A 70 8.07 14.44 12.78
C GLU A 70 6.79 13.94 12.12
N PHE A 71 6.07 14.80 11.41
CA PHE A 71 4.91 14.38 10.62
C PHE A 71 5.34 13.49 9.45
N ALA A 72 6.37 13.90 8.70
CA ALA A 72 6.91 13.13 7.59
C ALA A 72 7.40 11.74 8.05
N ARG A 73 8.07 11.66 9.21
CA ARG A 73 8.51 10.40 9.81
C ARG A 73 7.34 9.48 10.15
N LYS A 74 6.30 9.99 10.81
CA LYS A 74 5.08 9.21 11.12
C LYS A 74 4.38 8.69 9.86
N TYR A 75 4.37 9.50 8.81
CA TYR A 75 3.82 9.08 7.52
C TYR A 75 4.63 7.90 6.94
N TYR A 76 5.97 7.99 6.96
CA TYR A 76 6.85 6.91 6.52
C TYR A 76 6.66 5.63 7.34
N GLU A 77 6.66 5.76 8.67
CA GLU A 77 6.48 4.62 9.59
C GLU A 77 5.13 3.93 9.38
N ALA A 78 4.05 4.70 9.21
CA ALA A 78 2.73 4.14 8.94
C ALA A 78 2.69 3.34 7.63
N ASN A 79 3.31 3.85 6.56
CA ASN A 79 3.37 3.15 5.28
C ASN A 79 4.28 1.91 5.34
N THR A 80 5.42 2.01 6.03
CA THR A 80 6.32 0.85 6.24
C THR A 80 5.63 -0.23 7.07
N LYS A 81 4.91 0.17 8.12
CA LYS A 81 4.11 -0.76 8.91
C LYS A 81 3.04 -1.45 8.05
N ALA A 82 2.38 -0.74 7.16
CA ALA A 82 1.38 -1.30 6.27
C ALA A 82 1.96 -2.40 5.35
N ILE A 83 3.20 -2.27 4.88
CA ILE A 83 3.90 -3.32 4.12
C ILE A 83 4.04 -4.58 4.99
N SER A 84 4.55 -4.42 6.21
CA SER A 84 4.73 -5.54 7.16
C SER A 84 3.40 -6.18 7.57
N ASP A 85 2.34 -5.40 7.73
CA ASP A 85 1.01 -5.93 8.06
C ASP A 85 0.42 -6.76 6.91
N ILE A 86 0.60 -6.30 5.65
CA ILE A 86 0.18 -7.07 4.47
C ILE A 86 0.93 -8.41 4.43
N GLU A 87 2.25 -8.40 4.60
CA GLU A 87 3.07 -9.61 4.63
C GLU A 87 2.67 -10.54 5.77
N TYR A 88 2.42 -10.00 6.96
CA TYR A 88 1.93 -10.75 8.11
C TYR A 88 0.63 -11.51 7.78
N TYR A 89 -0.36 -10.85 7.18
CA TYR A 89 -1.63 -11.49 6.82
C TYR A 89 -1.48 -12.51 5.68
N ILE A 90 -0.61 -12.25 4.71
CA ILE A 90 -0.27 -13.21 3.66
C ILE A 90 0.25 -14.50 4.28
N ASN A 91 1.22 -14.39 5.20
CA ASN A 91 1.83 -15.54 5.87
C ASN A 91 0.86 -16.23 6.83
N LYS A 92 0.12 -15.46 7.65
CA LYS A 92 -0.86 -15.98 8.63
C LYS A 92 -1.92 -16.85 7.99
N TYR A 93 -2.35 -16.48 6.79
CA TYR A 93 -3.47 -17.13 6.11
C TYR A 93 -3.07 -17.91 4.86
N ASN A 94 -1.77 -18.02 4.57
CA ASN A 94 -1.21 -18.69 3.40
C ASN A 94 -1.85 -18.20 2.09
N ILE A 95 -1.88 -16.87 1.89
CA ILE A 95 -2.48 -16.26 0.69
C ILE A 95 -1.48 -16.31 -0.46
N GLU A 96 -1.79 -17.06 -1.50
CA GLU A 96 -0.98 -17.14 -2.72
C GLU A 96 -1.26 -15.92 -3.62
N CYS A 97 -0.52 -14.84 -3.45
CA CYS A 97 -0.71 -13.58 -4.17
C CYS A 97 0.57 -13.04 -4.83
N ASP A 98 1.53 -13.90 -5.12
CA ASP A 98 2.79 -13.55 -5.78
C ASP A 98 3.53 -12.40 -5.03
N PHE A 99 3.48 -12.40 -3.70
CA PHE A 99 4.17 -11.41 -2.89
C PHE A 99 5.67 -11.62 -2.94
N GLU A 100 6.40 -10.55 -3.22
CA GLU A 100 7.86 -10.55 -3.18
C GLU A 100 8.42 -9.20 -2.74
N HIS A 101 9.52 -9.21 -1.98
CA HIS A 101 10.27 -8.00 -1.66
C HIS A 101 11.03 -7.50 -2.89
N LYS A 102 10.94 -6.21 -3.14
CA LYS A 102 11.65 -5.50 -4.21
C LYS A 102 12.09 -4.13 -3.72
N ASP A 103 13.22 -3.68 -4.23
CA ASP A 103 13.62 -2.28 -4.06
C ASP A 103 12.74 -1.38 -4.91
N ASN A 104 12.36 -0.24 -4.35
CA ASN A 104 11.66 0.79 -5.12
C ASN A 104 12.64 1.83 -5.63
N TYR A 105 12.41 2.27 -6.87
CA TYR A 105 13.19 3.32 -7.50
C TYR A 105 12.28 4.43 -8.00
N ILE A 106 12.65 5.68 -7.72
CA ILE A 106 12.13 6.85 -8.42
C ILE A 106 13.27 7.44 -9.21
N TYR A 107 13.09 7.62 -10.49
CA TYR A 107 14.14 8.08 -11.40
C TYR A 107 13.69 9.25 -12.27
N THR A 108 14.66 9.96 -12.83
CA THR A 108 14.43 10.97 -13.85
C THR A 108 15.28 10.72 -15.10
N LEU A 109 14.73 11.12 -16.24
CA LEU A 109 15.44 11.20 -17.53
C LEU A 109 15.90 12.63 -17.82
N ASP A 110 15.47 13.61 -17.03
CA ASP A 110 15.74 15.02 -17.23
C ASP A 110 16.76 15.53 -16.19
N LYS A 111 17.79 16.19 -16.68
CA LYS A 111 18.82 16.82 -15.83
C LYS A 111 18.29 17.93 -14.94
N GLU A 112 17.23 18.62 -15.39
CA GLU A 112 16.61 19.71 -14.61
C GLU A 112 15.86 19.17 -13.38
N GLU A 113 15.46 17.91 -13.40
CA GLU A 113 14.75 17.24 -12.31
C GLU A 113 15.69 16.58 -11.27
N ILE A 114 17.01 16.55 -11.52
CA ILE A 114 17.98 15.93 -10.60
C ILE A 114 17.88 16.54 -9.20
N LEU A 115 17.78 17.85 -9.12
CA LEU A 115 17.71 18.58 -7.85
C LEU A 115 16.54 18.10 -6.97
N LYS A 116 15.39 17.80 -7.57
CA LYS A 116 14.22 17.30 -6.82
C LYS A 116 14.48 15.92 -6.19
N ILE A 117 15.20 15.04 -6.88
CA ILE A 117 15.59 13.73 -6.33
C ILE A 117 16.60 13.91 -5.19
N GLU A 118 17.55 14.84 -5.32
CA GLU A 118 18.52 15.12 -4.27
C GLU A 118 17.89 15.77 -3.03
N GLU A 119 16.90 16.64 -3.20
CA GLU A 119 16.12 17.22 -2.09
C GLU A 119 15.31 16.16 -1.35
N GLU A 120 14.67 15.25 -2.08
CA GLU A 120 13.97 14.12 -1.52
C GLU A 120 14.91 13.20 -0.72
N GLU A 121 16.10 12.89 -1.26
CA GLU A 121 17.10 12.08 -0.55
C GLU A 121 17.56 12.77 0.73
N LYS A 122 17.81 14.08 0.70
CA LYS A 122 18.18 14.86 1.89
C LYS A 122 17.08 14.80 2.95
N ALA A 123 15.82 14.94 2.56
CA ALA A 123 14.69 14.85 3.48
C ALA A 123 14.61 13.47 4.14
N LEU A 124 14.70 12.38 3.36
CA LEU A 124 14.70 11.01 3.87
C LEU A 124 15.87 10.75 4.82
N LYS A 125 17.09 11.16 4.46
CA LYS A 125 18.28 11.04 5.32
C LYS A 125 18.13 11.85 6.62
N HIS A 126 17.54 13.03 6.55
CA HIS A 126 17.26 13.83 7.75
C HIS A 126 16.25 13.19 8.70
N MET A 127 15.33 12.40 8.18
CA MET A 127 14.45 11.54 8.97
C MET A 127 15.14 10.27 9.51
N GLY A 128 16.40 10.02 9.17
CA GLY A 128 17.15 8.82 9.54
C GLY A 128 16.84 7.60 8.66
N ILE A 129 16.20 7.80 7.50
CA ILE A 129 15.86 6.73 6.57
C ILE A 129 17.03 6.51 5.61
N LYS A 130 17.45 5.24 5.51
CA LYS A 130 18.53 4.85 4.61
C LYS A 130 18.02 4.82 3.17
N THR A 131 18.65 5.60 2.32
CA THR A 131 18.40 5.67 0.88
C THR A 131 19.71 5.72 0.12
N GLU A 132 19.68 5.41 -1.15
CA GLU A 132 20.82 5.47 -2.06
C GLU A 132 20.38 6.17 -3.35
N THR A 133 21.22 7.10 -3.83
CA THR A 133 21.10 7.65 -5.19
C THR A 133 22.03 6.91 -6.14
N THR A 134 21.55 6.60 -7.34
CA THR A 134 22.29 5.85 -8.34
C THR A 134 21.91 6.24 -9.77
N LYS A 135 22.85 6.10 -10.70
CA LYS A 135 22.58 6.20 -12.15
C LYS A 135 22.47 4.81 -12.79
N LYS A 136 22.68 3.74 -12.00
CA LYS A 136 22.65 2.36 -12.47
C LYS A 136 21.38 1.67 -11.96
N VAL A 137 20.40 1.55 -12.84
CA VAL A 137 19.18 0.78 -12.61
C VAL A 137 19.03 -0.19 -13.78
N ASN A 138 18.50 -1.39 -13.52
CA ASN A 138 18.27 -2.38 -14.58
C ASN A 138 17.04 -2.00 -15.41
N LEU A 139 17.22 -0.99 -16.26
CA LEU A 139 16.22 -0.49 -17.20
C LEU A 139 16.79 -0.56 -18.62
N PRO A 140 15.97 -0.72 -19.67
CA PRO A 140 16.40 -0.80 -21.07
C PRO A 140 16.85 0.55 -21.66
N PHE A 141 16.93 1.59 -20.83
CA PHE A 141 17.33 2.94 -21.20
C PHE A 141 18.18 3.58 -20.09
N LYS A 142 18.91 4.64 -20.45
CA LYS A 142 19.73 5.41 -19.48
C LYS A 142 18.86 6.39 -18.71
N ILE A 143 19.18 6.57 -17.44
CA ILE A 143 18.57 7.55 -16.56
C ILE A 143 19.61 8.59 -16.12
N GLU A 144 19.18 9.77 -15.71
CA GLU A 144 20.07 10.80 -15.18
C GLU A 144 20.34 10.57 -13.68
N LEU A 145 19.33 10.23 -12.90
CA LEU A 145 19.46 9.90 -11.48
C LEU A 145 18.26 9.08 -11.03
N ALA A 146 18.47 8.24 -10.03
CA ALA A 146 17.40 7.57 -9.27
C ALA A 146 17.68 7.64 -7.78
N ILE A 147 16.61 7.66 -6.98
CA ILE A 147 16.66 7.37 -5.55
C ILE A 147 16.08 5.99 -5.32
N LYS A 148 16.78 5.19 -4.54
CA LYS A 148 16.43 3.82 -4.18
C LYS A 148 15.99 3.76 -2.73
N LEU A 149 14.89 3.04 -2.48
CA LEU A 149 14.45 2.65 -1.15
C LEU A 149 14.35 1.13 -1.09
N ASP A 150 15.10 0.53 -0.17
CA ASP A 150 15.16 -0.92 0.02
C ASP A 150 13.89 -1.46 0.69
N ASN A 151 13.71 -2.78 0.63
CA ASN A 151 12.67 -3.53 1.36
C ASN A 151 11.24 -3.04 1.11
N GLN A 152 10.95 -2.65 -0.09
CA GLN A 152 9.59 -2.45 -0.54
C GLN A 152 9.03 -3.78 -1.04
N ALA A 153 7.83 -3.81 -1.61
CA ALA A 153 7.23 -5.05 -2.07
C ALA A 153 6.37 -4.86 -3.32
N GLN A 154 6.03 -5.98 -3.92
CA GLN A 154 4.98 -6.09 -4.94
C GLN A 154 4.17 -7.36 -4.74
N PHE A 155 2.94 -7.37 -5.23
CA PHE A 155 2.03 -8.51 -5.15
C PHE A 155 0.94 -8.45 -6.22
N ASN A 156 0.20 -9.53 -6.37
CA ASN A 156 -1.02 -9.53 -7.16
C ASN A 156 -2.20 -9.10 -6.26
N SER A 157 -2.66 -7.88 -6.44
CA SER A 157 -3.71 -7.26 -5.62
C SER A 157 -5.05 -8.01 -5.69
N ILE A 158 -5.40 -8.59 -6.82
CA ILE A 158 -6.64 -9.37 -6.99
C ILE A 158 -6.55 -10.66 -6.21
N LYS A 159 -5.48 -11.44 -6.36
CA LYS A 159 -5.28 -12.67 -5.58
C LYS A 159 -5.28 -12.40 -4.08
N TYR A 160 -4.68 -11.26 -3.66
CA TYR A 160 -4.69 -10.85 -2.26
C TYR A 160 -6.11 -10.56 -1.75
N ILE A 161 -6.90 -9.78 -2.50
CA ILE A 161 -8.30 -9.47 -2.15
C ILE A 161 -9.13 -10.74 -2.09
N ASP A 162 -9.00 -11.64 -3.05
CA ASP A 162 -9.73 -12.91 -3.06
C ASP A 162 -9.38 -13.76 -1.84
N GLY A 163 -8.10 -13.84 -1.50
CA GLY A 163 -7.62 -14.53 -0.30
C GLY A 163 -8.22 -13.94 0.98
N ILE A 164 -8.15 -12.64 1.18
CA ILE A 164 -8.72 -11.96 2.35
C ILE A 164 -10.25 -12.11 2.37
N THR A 165 -10.92 -11.99 1.22
CA THR A 165 -12.38 -12.16 1.13
C THR A 165 -12.83 -13.53 1.65
N ASN A 166 -12.13 -14.59 1.29
CA ASN A 166 -12.42 -15.94 1.79
C ASN A 166 -12.27 -16.03 3.32
N ILE A 167 -11.34 -15.31 3.89
CA ILE A 167 -11.13 -15.24 5.35
C ILE A 167 -12.27 -14.47 6.01
N LEU A 168 -12.64 -13.31 5.44
CA LEU A 168 -13.76 -12.52 5.93
C LEU A 168 -15.07 -13.30 5.98
N LEU A 169 -15.36 -14.08 4.94
CA LEU A 169 -16.53 -14.95 4.90
C LEU A 169 -16.48 -16.02 5.99
N LYS A 170 -15.33 -16.64 6.23
CA LYS A 170 -15.12 -17.60 7.34
C LYS A 170 -15.31 -16.94 8.72
N ASN A 171 -14.91 -15.68 8.86
CA ASN A 171 -15.10 -14.88 10.08
C ASN A 171 -16.55 -14.37 10.26
N GLY A 172 -17.46 -14.71 9.34
CA GLY A 172 -18.87 -14.32 9.41
C GLY A 172 -19.16 -12.89 8.95
N VAL A 173 -18.22 -12.25 8.26
CA VAL A 173 -18.46 -10.93 7.63
C VAL A 173 -19.44 -11.10 6.48
N LYS A 174 -20.48 -10.29 6.47
CA LYS A 174 -21.45 -10.26 5.37
C LYS A 174 -20.99 -9.32 4.27
N ILE A 175 -20.97 -9.78 3.04
CA ILE A 175 -20.56 -9.00 1.88
C ILE A 175 -21.71 -9.00 0.88
N TYR A 176 -22.13 -7.80 0.51
CA TYR A 176 -23.19 -7.59 -0.48
C TYR A 176 -22.62 -6.82 -1.66
N THR A 177 -22.74 -7.43 -2.83
CA THR A 177 -22.39 -6.84 -4.13
C THR A 177 -23.64 -6.79 -5.01
N ASN A 178 -23.62 -6.02 -6.09
CA ASN A 178 -24.68 -6.04 -7.11
C ASN A 178 -24.46 -7.17 -8.09
#